data_ba405bd3c89e2494806518ff46a061e9
#
_entry.id   ba405bd3c89e2494806518ff46a061e9
#
_cell.length_a   1.000
_cell.length_b   1.000
_cell.length_c   1.000
_cell.angle_alpha   90.00
_cell.angle_beta   90.00
_cell.angle_gamma   90.00
#
_symmetry.space_group_name_H-M   'P 1'
#
loop_
_entity.id
_entity.type
_entity.pdbx_description
1 polymer ?
#
loop_
_entity_poly.entity_id
_entity_poly.type
_entity_poly.pdbx_seq_one_letter_code
_entity_poly.pdbx_strand_id
1 'polypeptide(L)'
;QMDKNSLHIWPRQSFMMIALPNPGGNFTCTLFMPFEGKPGIDDLKTREDITAFFDTYFPDAMPMMPGLVDDYQQNPTGMLTTMRCYPWVKGNNALMGDSAHAIVPFYGQGMNCSFEDCVVLDECIEELGGDWTSVLDAYQKLRKPNADAIANLALQNFVEMRDLVGSDAFLHKKKVEHMLSEKHPDLFVSQYERVTFSTRDYAEALAYGEMNDRVLESIIHNGWEERLDDRAFVETLFADSK
;
A
#
# COMPACT_ATOMS: atom_id res chain seq x y z
N GLN A 1 -14.64 7.02 -21.04
CA GLN A 1 -14.72 5.59 -20.68
C GLN A 1 -13.46 5.25 -19.88
N MET A 2 -13.62 4.64 -18.70
CA MET A 2 -12.49 4.24 -17.85
C MET A 2 -11.79 3.01 -18.45
N ASP A 3 -10.47 2.93 -18.27
CA ASP A 3 -9.73 1.71 -18.61
C ASP A 3 -10.12 0.60 -17.63
N LYS A 4 -10.69 -0.48 -18.17
CA LYS A 4 -11.20 -1.62 -17.39
C LYS A 4 -10.10 -2.53 -16.80
N ASN A 5 -8.85 -2.28 -17.13
CA ASN A 5 -7.70 -3.06 -16.65
C ASN A 5 -6.85 -2.28 -15.64
N SER A 6 -7.27 -1.06 -15.28
CA SER A 6 -6.50 -0.17 -14.40
C SER A 6 -7.27 0.21 -13.15
N LEU A 7 -6.56 0.34 -12.04
CA LEU A 7 -7.05 1.04 -10.85
C LEU A 7 -7.13 2.53 -11.17
N HIS A 8 -8.27 3.16 -10.83
CA HIS A 8 -8.45 4.61 -10.94
C HIS A 8 -8.48 5.25 -9.57
N ILE A 9 -7.82 6.41 -9.43
CA ILE A 9 -7.71 7.13 -8.16
C ILE A 9 -8.09 8.59 -8.39
N TRP A 10 -8.94 9.13 -7.51
CA TRP A 10 -9.27 10.56 -7.41
C TRP A 10 -8.76 11.09 -6.08
N PRO A 11 -7.51 11.58 -6.01
CA PRO A 11 -6.96 12.19 -4.80
C PRO A 11 -7.56 13.57 -4.54
N ARG A 12 -7.84 13.88 -3.27
CA ARG A 12 -8.41 15.16 -2.80
C ARG A 12 -7.73 15.65 -1.53
N GLN A 13 -6.41 15.47 -1.42
CA GLN A 13 -5.54 15.87 -0.28
C GLN A 13 -5.89 15.16 1.03
N SER A 14 -7.01 15.45 1.67
CA SER A 14 -7.39 14.83 2.94
C SER A 14 -8.27 13.58 2.80
N PHE A 15 -8.74 13.28 1.59
CA PHE A 15 -9.55 12.11 1.25
C PHE A 15 -9.33 11.68 -0.19
N MET A 16 -9.79 10.50 -0.55
CA MET A 16 -9.71 10.01 -1.93
C MET A 16 -10.81 9.01 -2.25
N MET A 17 -11.14 8.90 -3.53
CA MET A 17 -11.94 7.81 -4.06
C MET A 17 -11.08 6.94 -4.97
N ILE A 18 -11.24 5.63 -4.87
CA ILE A 18 -10.65 4.67 -5.80
C ILE A 18 -11.74 3.88 -6.51
N ALA A 19 -11.44 3.40 -7.71
CA ALA A 19 -12.27 2.47 -8.44
C ALA A 19 -11.44 1.28 -8.90
N LEU A 20 -11.75 0.11 -8.33
CA LEU A 20 -11.10 -1.16 -8.65
C LEU A 20 -11.90 -1.89 -9.73
N PRO A 21 -11.26 -2.34 -10.82
CA PRO A 21 -11.94 -3.05 -11.89
C PRO A 21 -12.39 -4.45 -11.45
N ASN A 22 -13.58 -4.83 -11.88
CA ASN A 22 -14.13 -6.17 -11.67
C ASN A 22 -14.17 -6.96 -12.99
N PRO A 23 -14.16 -8.31 -12.94
CA PRO A 23 -14.22 -9.16 -14.13
C PRO A 23 -15.40 -8.88 -15.06
N GLY A 24 -16.51 -8.34 -14.51
CA GLY A 24 -17.73 -8.00 -15.27
C GLY A 24 -17.65 -6.67 -16.04
N GLY A 25 -16.53 -5.94 -15.98
CA GLY A 25 -16.35 -4.66 -16.65
C GLY A 25 -16.95 -3.46 -15.92
N ASN A 26 -17.43 -3.66 -14.70
CA ASN A 26 -17.81 -2.61 -13.76
C ASN A 26 -16.68 -2.39 -12.74
N PHE A 27 -16.87 -1.45 -11.82
CA PHE A 27 -15.87 -1.07 -10.83
C PHE A 27 -16.47 -1.09 -9.42
N THR A 28 -15.68 -1.51 -8.45
CA THR A 28 -15.96 -1.27 -7.04
C THR A 28 -15.33 0.06 -6.65
N CYS A 29 -16.19 1.03 -6.33
CA CYS A 29 -15.76 2.36 -5.86
C CYS A 29 -15.71 2.39 -4.35
N THR A 30 -14.62 2.90 -3.79
CA THR A 30 -14.44 3.07 -2.34
C THR A 30 -14.01 4.50 -2.05
N LEU A 31 -14.77 5.18 -1.20
CA LEU A 31 -14.43 6.50 -0.69
C LEU A 31 -13.72 6.36 0.67
N PHE A 32 -12.49 6.88 0.74
CA PHE A 32 -11.70 6.96 1.98
C PHE A 32 -11.65 8.41 2.43
N MET A 33 -12.28 8.70 3.56
CA MET A 33 -12.28 10.05 4.14
C MET A 33 -12.44 10.00 5.65
N PRO A 34 -12.04 11.08 6.39
CA PRO A 34 -12.29 11.18 7.81
C PRO A 34 -13.76 11.13 8.15
N PHE A 35 -14.11 10.60 9.33
CA PHE A 35 -15.49 10.70 9.86
C PHE A 35 -15.85 12.14 10.17
N GLU A 36 -14.96 12.82 10.91
CA GLU A 36 -15.11 14.22 11.32
C GLU A 36 -14.29 15.15 10.41
N GLY A 37 -14.71 16.40 10.30
CA GLY A 37 -14.03 17.43 9.52
C GLY A 37 -14.94 18.05 8.48
N LYS A 38 -14.36 18.89 7.58
CA LYS A 38 -15.11 19.49 6.47
C LYS A 38 -14.29 19.37 5.17
N PRO A 39 -14.70 18.42 4.30
CA PRO A 39 -15.83 17.49 4.42
C PRO A 39 -15.48 16.27 5.30
N GLY A 40 -16.49 15.69 5.93
CA GLY A 40 -16.43 14.44 6.70
C GLY A 40 -17.59 13.50 6.38
N ILE A 41 -17.45 12.19 6.66
CA ILE A 41 -18.55 11.21 6.46
C ILE A 41 -19.78 11.63 7.25
N ASP A 42 -19.60 12.21 8.44
CA ASP A 42 -20.70 12.65 9.30
C ASP A 42 -21.54 13.80 8.72
N ASP A 43 -21.04 14.50 7.70
CA ASP A 43 -21.79 15.54 6.97
C ASP A 43 -22.67 14.97 5.86
N LEU A 44 -22.46 13.71 5.42
CA LEU A 44 -23.14 13.09 4.27
C LEU A 44 -24.35 12.26 4.71
N LYS A 45 -25.41 12.92 5.23
CA LYS A 45 -26.57 12.26 5.83
C LYS A 45 -27.78 12.16 4.92
N THR A 46 -28.02 13.20 4.15
CA THR A 46 -29.17 13.27 3.24
C THR A 46 -28.75 12.97 1.79
N ARG A 47 -29.74 12.68 0.94
CA ARG A 47 -29.47 12.50 -0.49
C ARG A 47 -28.88 13.75 -1.12
N GLU A 48 -29.34 14.91 -0.67
CA GLU A 48 -28.88 16.23 -1.11
C GLU A 48 -27.41 16.46 -0.70
N ASP A 49 -27.03 16.13 0.54
CA ASP A 49 -25.65 16.25 1.03
C ASP A 49 -24.70 15.37 0.20
N ILE A 50 -25.08 14.11 -0.02
CA ILE A 50 -24.29 13.14 -0.80
C ILE A 50 -24.12 13.65 -2.24
N THR A 51 -25.21 14.06 -2.89
CA THR A 51 -25.17 14.57 -4.27
C THR A 51 -24.26 15.79 -4.36
N ALA A 52 -24.44 16.78 -3.48
CA ALA A 52 -23.66 18.01 -3.47
C ALA A 52 -22.15 17.75 -3.22
N PHE A 53 -21.85 16.81 -2.36
CA PHE A 53 -20.45 16.38 -2.12
C PHE A 53 -19.82 15.80 -3.38
N PHE A 54 -20.46 14.84 -4.02
CA PHE A 54 -19.90 14.20 -5.21
C PHE A 54 -19.87 15.14 -6.41
N ASP A 55 -20.87 15.99 -6.59
CA ASP A 55 -20.85 17.05 -7.62
C ASP A 55 -19.71 18.03 -7.42
N THR A 56 -19.36 18.32 -6.18
CA THR A 56 -18.28 19.26 -5.87
C THR A 56 -16.90 18.64 -6.07
N TYR A 57 -16.71 17.41 -5.58
CA TYR A 57 -15.38 16.81 -5.50
C TYR A 57 -15.09 15.77 -6.59
N PHE A 58 -16.12 15.16 -7.19
CA PHE A 58 -15.99 14.09 -8.19
C PHE A 58 -16.92 14.28 -9.39
N PRO A 59 -17.03 15.50 -9.96
CA PRO A 59 -18.01 15.81 -11.04
C PRO A 59 -17.79 14.95 -12.29
N ASP A 60 -16.55 14.54 -12.55
CA ASP A 60 -16.16 13.67 -13.67
C ASP A 60 -16.56 12.21 -13.45
N ALA A 61 -16.64 11.75 -12.20
CA ALA A 61 -17.06 10.40 -11.85
C ALA A 61 -18.58 10.22 -11.77
N MET A 62 -19.33 11.27 -11.37
CA MET A 62 -20.78 11.24 -11.18
C MET A 62 -21.57 10.63 -12.35
N PRO A 63 -21.31 10.97 -13.63
CA PRO A 63 -22.03 10.39 -14.77
C PRO A 63 -21.83 8.88 -14.93
N MET A 64 -20.79 8.32 -14.32
CA MET A 64 -20.45 6.89 -14.38
C MET A 64 -21.06 6.09 -13.22
N MET A 65 -21.66 6.77 -12.24
CA MET A 65 -22.23 6.16 -11.02
C MET A 65 -23.73 6.46 -10.87
N PRO A 66 -24.61 5.93 -11.75
CA PRO A 66 -26.02 6.30 -11.75
C PRO A 66 -26.79 5.89 -10.47
N GLY A 67 -26.29 4.88 -9.74
CA GLY A 67 -26.86 4.40 -8.47
C GLY A 67 -26.21 4.98 -7.22
N LEU A 68 -25.27 5.93 -7.36
CA LEU A 68 -24.39 6.39 -6.28
C LEU A 68 -25.08 6.67 -4.95
N VAL A 69 -26.17 7.44 -4.95
CA VAL A 69 -26.80 7.89 -3.70
C VAL A 69 -27.49 6.72 -2.99
N ASP A 70 -28.11 5.81 -3.73
CA ASP A 70 -28.74 4.62 -3.17
C ASP A 70 -27.67 3.65 -2.65
N ASP A 71 -26.61 3.43 -3.41
CA ASP A 71 -25.48 2.59 -3.01
C ASP A 71 -24.79 3.15 -1.76
N TYR A 72 -24.54 4.47 -1.72
CA TYR A 72 -23.93 5.11 -0.56
C TYR A 72 -24.76 4.94 0.72
N GLN A 73 -26.09 5.05 0.63
CA GLN A 73 -26.98 4.89 1.78
C GLN A 73 -27.18 3.44 2.21
N GLN A 74 -27.04 2.48 1.30
CA GLN A 74 -27.22 1.05 1.58
C GLN A 74 -25.96 0.36 2.07
N ASN A 75 -24.80 0.81 1.59
CA ASN A 75 -23.53 0.19 1.95
C ASN A 75 -23.05 0.65 3.33
N PRO A 76 -22.50 -0.27 4.15
CA PRO A 76 -21.99 0.09 5.47
C PRO A 76 -20.71 0.92 5.37
N THR A 77 -20.58 1.91 6.24
CA THR A 77 -19.33 2.63 6.46
C THR A 77 -18.47 1.88 7.48
N GLY A 78 -17.26 1.54 7.11
CA GLY A 78 -16.29 0.86 7.97
C GLY A 78 -15.18 1.80 8.45
N MET A 79 -14.63 1.51 9.62
CA MET A 79 -13.44 2.18 10.13
C MET A 79 -12.20 1.38 9.72
N LEU A 80 -11.21 2.04 9.12
CA LEU A 80 -9.91 1.44 8.87
C LEU A 80 -9.05 1.52 10.12
N THR A 81 -8.46 0.39 10.51
CA THR A 81 -7.63 0.29 11.70
C THR A 81 -6.37 -0.50 11.38
N THR A 82 -5.21 0.02 11.78
CA THR A 82 -3.96 -0.75 11.82
C THR A 82 -3.79 -1.29 13.22
N MET A 83 -3.63 -2.62 13.36
CA MET A 83 -3.35 -3.25 14.64
C MET A 83 -1.88 -3.65 14.70
N ARG A 84 -1.24 -3.38 15.84
CA ARG A 84 0.10 -3.86 16.17
C ARG A 84 0.13 -4.31 17.61
N CYS A 85 0.50 -5.54 17.83
CA CYS A 85 0.65 -6.09 19.18
C CYS A 85 1.91 -6.96 19.29
N TYR A 86 2.32 -7.23 20.50
CA TYR A 86 3.38 -8.15 20.85
C TYR A 86 3.35 -8.41 22.36
N PRO A 87 3.62 -9.61 22.86
CA PRO A 87 3.88 -10.82 22.10
C PRO A 87 2.63 -11.39 21.43
N TRP A 88 2.80 -12.16 20.36
CA TRP A 88 1.70 -12.86 19.70
C TRP A 88 1.38 -14.20 20.36
N VAL A 89 2.29 -14.70 21.18
CA VAL A 89 2.18 -16.00 21.84
C VAL A 89 2.00 -15.84 23.34
N LYS A 90 1.04 -16.59 23.89
CA LYS A 90 0.82 -16.70 25.35
C LYS A 90 0.40 -18.12 25.70
N GLY A 91 1.30 -18.87 26.35
CA GLY A 91 1.10 -20.29 26.59
C GLY A 91 0.94 -21.05 25.27
N ASN A 92 -0.16 -21.78 25.12
CA ASN A 92 -0.47 -22.56 23.93
C ASN A 92 -1.35 -21.81 22.91
N ASN A 93 -1.52 -20.50 23.06
CA ASN A 93 -2.29 -19.69 22.14
C ASN A 93 -1.36 -18.78 21.34
N ALA A 94 -1.61 -18.65 20.03
CA ALA A 94 -0.94 -17.71 19.15
C ALA A 94 -1.96 -16.86 18.37
N LEU A 95 -1.61 -15.60 18.12
CA LEU A 95 -2.33 -14.73 17.20
C LEU A 95 -1.73 -14.89 15.81
N MET A 96 -2.58 -14.80 14.78
CA MET A 96 -2.20 -14.94 13.37
C MET A 96 -3.10 -14.04 12.50
N GLY A 97 -2.57 -13.55 11.37
CA GLY A 97 -3.31 -12.72 10.44
C GLY A 97 -3.81 -11.44 11.09
N ASP A 98 -4.99 -10.97 10.71
CA ASP A 98 -5.58 -9.72 11.19
C ASP A 98 -5.73 -9.64 12.72
N SER A 99 -5.81 -10.78 13.42
CA SER A 99 -5.81 -10.79 14.88
C SER A 99 -4.48 -10.37 15.51
N ALA A 100 -3.38 -10.46 14.77
CA ALA A 100 -2.03 -10.07 15.18
C ALA A 100 -1.59 -8.75 14.55
N HIS A 101 -1.97 -8.48 13.31
CA HIS A 101 -1.43 -7.41 12.49
C HIS A 101 -2.39 -6.93 11.39
N ALA A 102 -3.63 -6.58 11.73
CA ALA A 102 -4.53 -5.96 10.75
C ALA A 102 -3.89 -4.70 10.16
N ILE A 103 -3.93 -4.57 8.83
CA ILE A 103 -3.34 -3.45 8.09
C ILE A 103 -4.38 -2.75 7.21
N VAL A 104 -4.16 -1.47 6.95
CA VAL A 104 -4.97 -0.72 5.99
C VAL A 104 -4.76 -1.24 4.55
N PRO A 105 -5.78 -1.19 3.67
CA PRO A 105 -5.79 -1.96 2.41
C PRO A 105 -4.99 -1.35 1.26
N PHE A 106 -4.20 -0.30 1.49
CA PHE A 106 -3.61 0.50 0.41
C PHE A 106 -2.49 -0.17 -0.40
N TYR A 107 -1.91 -1.25 0.12
CA TYR A 107 -1.03 -2.13 -0.65
C TYR A 107 -1.73 -3.41 -1.15
N GLY A 108 -2.93 -3.73 -0.64
CA GLY A 108 -3.64 -4.96 -0.97
C GLY A 108 -2.99 -6.23 -0.43
N GLN A 109 -2.13 -6.14 0.60
CA GLN A 109 -1.29 -7.25 1.08
C GLN A 109 -1.78 -7.92 2.37
N GLY A 110 -2.90 -7.50 2.97
CA GLY A 110 -3.39 -8.08 4.23
C GLY A 110 -3.63 -9.58 4.15
N MET A 111 -4.30 -10.05 3.11
CA MET A 111 -4.55 -11.48 2.88
C MET A 111 -3.24 -12.24 2.61
N ASN A 112 -2.36 -11.71 1.77
CA ASN A 112 -1.08 -12.33 1.44
C ASN A 112 -0.21 -12.47 2.69
N CYS A 113 -0.09 -11.41 3.50
CA CYS A 113 0.65 -11.44 4.75
C CYS A 113 0.10 -12.49 5.73
N SER A 114 -1.23 -12.64 5.79
CA SER A 114 -1.87 -13.67 6.63
C SER A 114 -1.61 -15.10 6.11
N PHE A 115 -1.53 -15.31 4.79
CA PHE A 115 -1.15 -16.61 4.23
C PHE A 115 0.33 -16.93 4.45
N GLU A 116 1.21 -15.92 4.40
CA GLU A 116 2.62 -16.10 4.76
C GLU A 116 2.78 -16.54 6.22
N ASP A 117 1.93 -16.05 7.13
CA ASP A 117 1.94 -16.54 8.51
C ASP A 117 1.72 -18.06 8.57
N CYS A 118 0.81 -18.58 7.76
CA CYS A 118 0.54 -20.02 7.70
C CYS A 118 1.76 -20.79 7.16
N VAL A 119 2.41 -20.29 6.11
CA VAL A 119 3.59 -20.90 5.51
C VAL A 119 4.74 -20.93 6.52
N VAL A 120 5.07 -19.80 7.15
CA VAL A 120 6.15 -19.71 8.12
C VAL A 120 5.89 -20.57 9.36
N LEU A 121 4.62 -20.65 9.81
CA LEU A 121 4.27 -21.55 10.92
C LEU A 121 4.51 -23.03 10.53
N ASP A 122 4.12 -23.44 9.33
CA ASP A 122 4.33 -24.79 8.81
C ASP A 122 5.82 -25.12 8.73
N GLU A 123 6.64 -24.23 8.18
CA GLU A 123 8.09 -24.35 8.14
C GLU A 123 8.70 -24.50 9.55
N CYS A 124 8.25 -23.70 10.52
CA CYS A 124 8.68 -23.82 11.91
C CYS A 124 8.31 -25.19 12.54
N ILE A 125 7.14 -25.73 12.19
CA ILE A 125 6.72 -27.07 12.65
C ILE A 125 7.62 -28.16 12.07
N GLU A 126 7.94 -28.07 10.78
CA GLU A 126 8.83 -29.03 10.12
C GLU A 126 10.24 -28.99 10.69
N GLU A 127 10.81 -27.81 10.91
CA GLU A 127 12.17 -27.62 11.39
C GLU A 127 12.34 -28.02 12.87
N LEU A 128 11.36 -27.70 13.73
CA LEU A 128 11.47 -27.85 15.18
C LEU A 128 10.76 -29.11 15.72
N GLY A 129 10.22 -29.96 14.83
CA GLY A 129 9.79 -31.31 15.16
C GLY A 129 8.66 -31.42 16.19
N GLY A 130 7.80 -30.39 16.31
CA GLY A 130 6.60 -30.44 17.14
C GLY A 130 6.77 -29.99 18.59
N ASP A 131 7.91 -29.42 18.97
CA ASP A 131 8.02 -28.63 20.21
C ASP A 131 7.29 -27.29 20.02
N TRP A 132 6.01 -27.27 20.35
CA TRP A 132 5.13 -26.10 20.16
C TRP A 132 5.61 -24.84 20.85
N THR A 133 6.34 -24.93 21.94
CA THR A 133 6.90 -23.75 22.61
C THR A 133 7.94 -23.08 21.72
N SER A 134 8.87 -23.87 21.17
CA SER A 134 9.90 -23.39 20.26
C SER A 134 9.32 -22.97 18.90
N VAL A 135 8.35 -23.73 18.37
CA VAL A 135 7.66 -23.42 17.11
C VAL A 135 6.99 -22.05 17.17
N LEU A 136 6.16 -21.81 18.18
CA LEU A 136 5.41 -20.56 18.29
C LEU A 136 6.33 -19.36 18.58
N ASP A 137 7.41 -19.55 19.35
CA ASP A 137 8.39 -18.50 19.59
C ASP A 137 9.18 -18.14 18.31
N ALA A 138 9.57 -19.14 17.52
CA ALA A 138 10.22 -18.91 16.22
C ALA A 138 9.27 -18.18 15.25
N TYR A 139 8.03 -18.66 15.12
CA TYR A 139 7.00 -18.05 14.28
C TYR A 139 6.83 -16.56 14.55
N GLN A 140 6.56 -16.17 15.81
CA GLN A 140 6.35 -14.76 16.14
C GLN A 140 7.60 -13.89 15.88
N LYS A 141 8.82 -14.43 16.07
CA LYS A 141 10.07 -13.72 15.82
C LYS A 141 10.33 -13.49 14.34
N LEU A 142 10.00 -14.46 13.49
CA LEU A 142 10.15 -14.35 12.04
C LEU A 142 9.09 -13.42 11.42
N ARG A 143 7.85 -13.53 11.88
CA ARG A 143 6.74 -12.81 11.26
C ARG A 143 6.57 -11.37 11.74
N LYS A 144 6.87 -11.09 13.01
CA LYS A 144 6.66 -9.75 13.59
C LYS A 144 7.37 -8.62 12.82
N PRO A 145 8.65 -8.72 12.44
CA PRO A 145 9.31 -7.69 11.64
C PRO A 145 8.64 -7.46 10.27
N ASN A 146 8.21 -8.54 9.62
CA ASN A 146 7.55 -8.48 8.32
C ASN A 146 6.15 -7.84 8.41
N ALA A 147 5.38 -8.21 9.42
CA ALA A 147 4.07 -7.61 9.68
C ALA A 147 4.16 -6.10 10.00
N ASP A 148 5.15 -5.69 10.79
CA ASP A 148 5.39 -4.27 11.05
C ASP A 148 5.82 -3.51 9.79
N ALA A 149 6.66 -4.12 8.96
CA ALA A 149 7.11 -3.52 7.72
C ALA A 149 5.97 -3.30 6.74
N ILE A 150 5.13 -4.32 6.49
CA ILE A 150 3.98 -4.15 5.57
C ILE A 150 2.94 -3.16 6.11
N ALA A 151 2.77 -3.07 7.44
CA ALA A 151 1.91 -2.06 8.05
C ALA A 151 2.46 -0.64 7.82
N ASN A 152 3.79 -0.43 7.89
CA ASN A 152 4.43 0.85 7.55
C ASN A 152 4.25 1.16 6.06
N LEU A 153 4.54 0.21 5.19
CA LEU A 153 4.38 0.35 3.74
C LEU A 153 2.96 0.71 3.35
N ALA A 154 1.95 0.07 3.94
CA ALA A 154 0.55 0.37 3.68
C ALA A 154 0.16 1.80 4.10
N LEU A 155 0.69 2.30 5.22
CA LEU A 155 0.47 3.68 5.66
C LEU A 155 1.20 4.69 4.77
N GLN A 156 2.44 4.39 4.35
CA GLN A 156 3.19 5.23 3.40
C GLN A 156 2.44 5.34 2.07
N ASN A 157 2.00 4.20 1.52
CA ASN A 157 1.24 4.19 0.27
C ASN A 157 -0.09 4.95 0.36
N PHE A 158 -0.75 4.91 1.52
CA PHE A 158 -1.93 5.74 1.77
C PHE A 158 -1.64 7.23 1.59
N VAL A 159 -0.55 7.71 2.20
CA VAL A 159 -0.14 9.12 2.09
C VAL A 159 0.22 9.46 0.64
N GLU A 160 0.94 8.59 -0.05
CA GLU A 160 1.26 8.76 -1.48
C GLU A 160 0.00 8.91 -2.32
N MET A 161 -0.92 7.96 -2.21
CA MET A 161 -2.16 7.93 -3.01
C MET A 161 -3.07 9.10 -2.73
N ARG A 162 -3.17 9.54 -1.47
CA ARG A 162 -4.07 10.59 -1.04
C ARG A 162 -3.51 11.99 -1.32
N ASP A 163 -2.24 12.23 -1.00
CA ASP A 163 -1.66 13.57 -0.90
C ASP A 163 -0.66 13.89 -2.02
N LEU A 164 0.15 12.91 -2.44
CA LEU A 164 1.33 13.17 -3.25
C LEU A 164 1.12 12.99 -4.75
N VAL A 165 0.23 12.08 -5.16
CA VAL A 165 0.00 11.72 -6.59
C VAL A 165 -0.32 12.93 -7.48
N GLY A 166 -0.85 14.00 -6.91
CA GLY A 166 -1.15 15.25 -7.63
C GLY A 166 -0.03 16.30 -7.62
N SER A 167 1.13 16.04 -6.97
CA SER A 167 2.21 17.02 -6.91
C SER A 167 3.24 16.82 -8.02
N ASP A 168 3.70 17.94 -8.64
CA ASP A 168 4.70 17.91 -9.70
C ASP A 168 6.02 17.25 -9.24
N ALA A 169 6.42 17.48 -7.99
CA ALA A 169 7.63 16.88 -7.41
C ALA A 169 7.53 15.34 -7.32
N PHE A 170 6.38 14.83 -6.90
CA PHE A 170 6.14 13.39 -6.85
C PHE A 170 6.10 12.78 -8.25
N LEU A 171 5.41 13.41 -9.19
CA LEU A 171 5.36 12.96 -10.58
C LEU A 171 6.75 12.95 -11.22
N HIS A 172 7.58 13.95 -10.91
CA HIS A 172 8.97 13.98 -11.34
C HIS A 172 9.79 12.82 -10.74
N LYS A 173 9.67 12.57 -9.42
CA LYS A 173 10.31 11.43 -8.76
C LYS A 173 9.90 10.10 -9.41
N LYS A 174 8.62 9.90 -9.69
CA LYS A 174 8.10 8.69 -10.36
C LYS A 174 8.62 8.55 -11.79
N LYS A 175 8.81 9.64 -12.51
CA LYS A 175 9.44 9.61 -13.83
C LYS A 175 10.89 9.14 -13.76
N VAL A 176 11.68 9.65 -12.82
CA VAL A 176 13.07 9.22 -12.61
C VAL A 176 13.14 7.75 -12.18
N GLU A 177 12.25 7.34 -11.27
CA GLU A 177 12.09 5.93 -10.86
C GLU A 177 11.85 5.01 -12.07
N HIS A 178 10.92 5.39 -12.94
CA HIS A 178 10.62 4.63 -14.16
C HIS A 178 11.84 4.56 -15.12
N MET A 179 12.53 5.68 -15.32
CA MET A 179 13.75 5.70 -16.12
C MET A 179 14.85 4.77 -15.59
N LEU A 180 15.03 4.72 -14.27
CA LEU A 180 15.97 3.79 -13.63
C LEU A 180 15.54 2.32 -13.81
N SER A 181 14.27 2.02 -13.60
CA SER A 181 13.73 0.67 -13.78
C SER A 181 13.87 0.16 -15.22
N GLU A 182 13.62 1.03 -16.20
CA GLU A 182 13.77 0.67 -17.61
C GLU A 182 15.24 0.46 -18.04
N LYS A 183 16.15 1.34 -17.57
CA LYS A 183 17.55 1.32 -17.98
C LYS A 183 18.39 0.30 -17.21
N HIS A 184 18.04 0.06 -15.95
CA HIS A 184 18.82 -0.77 -15.04
C HIS A 184 17.94 -1.73 -14.23
N PRO A 185 17.15 -2.60 -14.87
CA PRO A 185 16.18 -3.48 -14.18
C PRO A 185 16.84 -4.51 -13.23
N ASP A 186 18.13 -4.75 -13.41
CA ASP A 186 18.93 -5.62 -12.54
C ASP A 186 19.47 -4.90 -11.29
N LEU A 187 19.59 -3.58 -11.31
CA LEU A 187 20.05 -2.76 -10.19
C LEU A 187 18.89 -2.12 -9.43
N PHE A 188 17.85 -1.74 -10.12
CA PHE A 188 16.70 -1.04 -9.58
C PHE A 188 15.40 -1.80 -9.83
N VAL A 189 14.77 -2.19 -8.75
CA VAL A 189 13.40 -2.72 -8.73
C VAL A 189 12.59 -1.80 -7.81
N SER A 190 11.43 -1.35 -8.23
CA SER A 190 10.62 -0.47 -7.39
C SER A 190 10.18 -1.18 -6.11
N GLN A 191 9.98 -0.41 -5.02
CA GLN A 191 9.46 -0.95 -3.77
C GLN A 191 8.11 -1.63 -3.99
N TYR A 192 7.25 -1.04 -4.83
CA TYR A 192 5.95 -1.59 -5.16
C TYR A 192 6.05 -2.98 -5.82
N GLU A 193 6.96 -3.15 -6.78
CA GLU A 193 7.19 -4.45 -7.42
C GLU A 193 7.71 -5.50 -6.44
N ARG A 194 8.64 -5.11 -5.55
CA ARG A 194 9.15 -6.03 -4.52
C ARG A 194 8.07 -6.52 -3.57
N VAL A 195 7.19 -5.63 -3.15
CA VAL A 195 6.08 -5.96 -2.24
C VAL A 195 5.00 -6.78 -2.94
N THR A 196 4.67 -6.43 -4.20
CA THR A 196 3.46 -6.96 -4.86
C THR A 196 3.74 -8.20 -5.71
N PHE A 197 4.93 -8.28 -6.31
CA PHE A 197 5.26 -9.30 -7.31
C PHE A 197 6.46 -10.19 -6.92
N SER A 198 6.85 -10.20 -5.66
CA SER A 198 7.87 -11.12 -5.17
C SER A 198 7.46 -11.78 -3.85
N THR A 199 8.16 -12.86 -3.49
CA THR A 199 8.03 -13.57 -2.21
C THR A 199 9.10 -13.15 -1.20
N ARG A 200 9.71 -11.98 -1.41
CA ARG A 200 10.72 -11.45 -0.48
C ARG A 200 10.08 -10.90 0.77
N ASP A 201 10.82 -10.93 1.86
CA ASP A 201 10.39 -10.37 3.13
C ASP A 201 9.99 -8.90 3.02
N TYR A 202 8.85 -8.53 3.60
CA TYR A 202 8.39 -7.13 3.62
C TYR A 202 9.38 -6.20 4.33
N ALA A 203 10.10 -6.70 5.34
CA ALA A 203 11.16 -5.96 6.00
C ALA A 203 12.34 -5.65 5.05
N GLU A 204 12.71 -6.62 4.19
CA GLU A 204 13.71 -6.40 3.13
C GLU A 204 13.20 -5.40 2.10
N ALA A 205 11.95 -5.53 1.67
CA ALA A 205 11.33 -4.61 0.70
C ALA A 205 11.25 -3.17 1.22
N LEU A 206 10.96 -2.98 2.51
CA LEU A 206 10.96 -1.67 3.16
C LEU A 206 12.36 -1.05 3.16
N ALA A 207 13.38 -1.78 3.64
CA ALA A 207 14.76 -1.30 3.67
C ALA A 207 15.31 -0.97 2.27
N TYR A 208 14.94 -1.78 1.28
CA TYR A 208 15.31 -1.54 -0.12
C TYR A 208 14.62 -0.29 -0.70
N GLY A 209 13.36 -0.06 -0.34
CA GLY A 209 12.65 1.15 -0.73
C GLY A 209 13.30 2.42 -0.17
N GLU A 210 13.71 2.39 1.10
CA GLU A 210 14.44 3.50 1.74
C GLU A 210 15.80 3.77 1.05
N MET A 211 16.49 2.72 0.61
CA MET A 211 17.72 2.86 -0.18
C MET A 211 17.41 3.48 -1.56
N ASN A 212 16.39 3.00 -2.26
CA ASN A 212 15.95 3.56 -3.53
C ASN A 212 15.62 5.05 -3.41
N ASP A 213 14.92 5.44 -2.35
CA ASP A 213 14.56 6.83 -2.08
C ASP A 213 15.79 7.72 -1.95
N ARG A 214 16.82 7.29 -1.21
CA ARG A 214 18.09 8.03 -1.10
C ARG A 214 18.76 8.22 -2.46
N VAL A 215 18.76 7.18 -3.31
CA VAL A 215 19.33 7.24 -4.67
C VAL A 215 18.54 8.23 -5.53
N LEU A 216 17.21 8.12 -5.55
CA LEU A 216 16.33 9.01 -6.30
C LEU A 216 16.46 10.48 -5.87
N GLU A 217 16.46 10.73 -4.58
CA GLU A 217 16.67 12.08 -4.01
C GLU A 217 18.02 12.67 -4.41
N SER A 218 19.09 11.85 -4.38
CA SER A 218 20.43 12.27 -4.81
C SER A 218 20.44 12.63 -6.31
N ILE A 219 19.82 11.82 -7.16
CA ILE A 219 19.73 12.08 -8.61
C ILE A 219 19.00 13.40 -8.87
N ILE A 220 17.82 13.57 -8.27
CA ILE A 220 16.97 14.74 -8.48
C ILE A 220 17.62 16.01 -7.91
N HIS A 221 18.17 15.94 -6.71
CA HIS A 221 18.81 17.11 -6.06
C HIS A 221 19.99 17.65 -6.87
N ASN A 222 20.76 16.77 -7.50
CA ASN A 222 21.96 17.15 -8.25
C ASN A 222 21.71 17.32 -9.77
N GLY A 223 20.50 17.07 -10.26
CA GLY A 223 20.17 17.16 -11.68
C GLY A 223 20.91 16.12 -12.54
N TRP A 224 21.01 14.88 -12.03
CA TRP A 224 21.79 13.81 -12.69
C TRP A 224 20.96 12.90 -13.61
N GLU A 225 19.75 13.30 -13.99
CA GLU A 225 18.84 12.51 -14.82
C GLU A 225 19.46 12.16 -16.19
N GLU A 226 20.26 13.06 -16.77
CA GLU A 226 20.94 12.81 -18.04
C GLU A 226 22.09 11.79 -17.94
N ARG A 227 22.54 11.49 -16.71
CA ARG A 227 23.62 10.52 -16.45
C ARG A 227 23.12 9.09 -16.22
N LEU A 228 21.80 8.87 -16.28
CA LEU A 228 21.22 7.54 -16.04
C LEU A 228 21.55 6.51 -17.14
N ASP A 229 22.16 6.93 -18.26
CA ASP A 229 22.71 6.00 -19.24
C ASP A 229 24.10 5.46 -18.86
N ASP A 230 24.79 6.11 -17.92
CA ASP A 230 26.10 5.68 -17.40
C ASP A 230 25.90 4.64 -16.28
N ARG A 231 25.97 3.37 -16.64
CA ARG A 231 25.79 2.24 -15.72
C ARG A 231 26.77 2.30 -14.53
N ALA A 232 28.05 2.61 -14.79
CA ALA A 232 29.08 2.64 -13.72
C ALA A 232 28.78 3.74 -12.71
N PHE A 233 28.24 4.87 -13.16
CA PHE A 233 27.76 5.94 -12.30
C PHE A 233 26.57 5.48 -11.44
N VAL A 234 25.59 4.83 -12.03
CA VAL A 234 24.41 4.32 -11.31
C VAL A 234 24.84 3.26 -10.27
N GLU A 235 25.71 2.32 -10.62
CA GLU A 235 26.25 1.33 -9.69
C GLU A 235 26.96 2.00 -8.47
N THR A 236 27.66 3.10 -8.69
CA THR A 236 28.30 3.87 -7.60
C THR A 236 27.27 4.49 -6.67
N LEU A 237 26.18 5.07 -7.19
CA LEU A 237 25.09 5.63 -6.37
C LEU A 237 24.45 4.59 -5.45
N PHE A 238 24.23 3.37 -5.95
CA PHE A 238 23.70 2.27 -5.15
C PHE A 238 24.70 1.73 -4.14
N ALA A 239 26.00 1.76 -4.44
CA ALA A 239 27.02 1.35 -3.50
C ALA A 239 27.16 2.32 -2.32
N ASP A 240 27.08 3.62 -2.58
CA ASP A 240 27.19 4.70 -1.57
C ASP A 240 25.92 4.84 -0.72
N SER A 241 24.80 4.25 -1.15
CA SER A 241 23.49 4.35 -0.47
C SER A 241 23.17 3.17 0.46
N LYS A 242 24.04 2.15 0.50
CA LYS A 242 23.94 1.00 1.41
C LYS A 242 24.38 1.36 2.81
#